data_9beeb9760ca4fe11a86c440b24577e2f
#
_entry.id   9beeb9760ca4fe11a86c440b24577e2f
#
_cell.length_a   1.000
_cell.length_b   1.000
_cell.length_c   1.000
_cell.angle_alpha   90.00
_cell.angle_beta   90.00
_cell.angle_gamma   90.00
#
_symmetry.space_group_name_H-M   'P 1'
#
loop_
_entity.id
_entity.type
_entity.pdbx_description
1 polymer ?
#
loop_
_entity_poly.entity_id
_entity_poly.type
_entity_poly.pdbx_seq_one_letter_code
_entity_poly.pdbx_strand_id
1 'polypeptide(L)'
;NANGNLPDTPQLDANGNPIASTDSTDALQDSISSDPKSREYYLQQIPLTAEDVEASNVIIADGLYNMGMIYKDKLENMPLSVETFEELERRFPDNKYRMDYYFQSYLMGLRYKDKPLETRSRDRLVKAFPESDYATAVADPNYEYHIRMMDRVQDSIYEQAYNRYLKGDTSFVRRSYREFSRTYPLATLMPKFMFVEALTYVQSGNVASFKSALQTLVAKYPTADVTELASEMLKGVLRGRALVQGSLTGMKWDLRFGTDEFGDISASDSARAFV
;
A
#
# COMPACT_ATOMS: atom_id res chain seq x y z
N ASN A 1 7.47 -47.52 -43.14
CA ASN A 1 6.40 -46.72 -43.76
C ASN A 1 6.70 -45.26 -43.50
N ALA A 2 7.41 -44.65 -44.47
CA ALA A 2 7.71 -43.23 -44.51
C ALA A 2 6.59 -42.55 -45.28
N ASN A 3 5.89 -41.58 -44.65
CA ASN A 3 5.08 -40.59 -45.35
C ASN A 3 5.85 -39.26 -45.31
N GLY A 4 6.54 -38.98 -46.40
CA GLY A 4 7.09 -37.67 -46.67
C GLY A 4 5.97 -36.72 -47.14
N ASN A 5 5.75 -35.63 -46.44
CA ASN A 5 4.97 -34.50 -46.94
C ASN A 5 5.84 -33.76 -47.97
N LEU A 6 5.39 -33.78 -49.21
CA LEU A 6 5.92 -32.90 -50.27
C LEU A 6 5.43 -31.46 -49.98
N PRO A 7 6.25 -30.42 -50.25
CA PRO A 7 5.79 -29.04 -50.10
C PRO A 7 4.77 -28.73 -51.19
N ASP A 8 3.70 -28.00 -50.78
CA ASP A 8 2.65 -27.52 -51.69
C ASP A 8 3.25 -26.68 -52.83
N THR A 9 2.96 -27.07 -54.04
CA THR A 9 3.29 -26.32 -55.24
C THR A 9 2.35 -25.11 -55.32
N PRO A 10 2.88 -23.89 -55.55
CA PRO A 10 2.00 -22.70 -55.69
C PRO A 10 1.12 -22.85 -56.93
N GLN A 11 -0.20 -22.61 -56.74
CA GLN A 11 -1.12 -22.55 -57.86
C GLN A 11 -0.83 -21.31 -58.68
N LEU A 12 -0.74 -21.48 -60.03
CA LEU A 12 -0.50 -20.42 -60.98
C LEU A 12 -1.80 -20.10 -61.73
N ASP A 13 -2.03 -18.83 -62.07
CA ASP A 13 -3.12 -18.41 -62.95
C ASP A 13 -2.86 -18.86 -64.41
N ALA A 14 -3.87 -18.61 -65.27
CA ALA A 14 -3.80 -18.99 -66.70
C ALA A 14 -2.65 -18.31 -67.47
N ASN A 15 -1.95 -17.34 -66.86
CA ASN A 15 -0.81 -16.60 -67.41
C ASN A 15 0.53 -16.94 -66.72
N GLY A 16 0.52 -17.94 -65.82
CA GLY A 16 1.74 -18.43 -65.18
C GLY A 16 2.20 -17.62 -63.98
N ASN A 17 1.36 -16.73 -63.41
CA ASN A 17 1.66 -15.98 -62.19
C ASN A 17 1.14 -16.68 -60.95
N PRO A 18 1.82 -16.64 -59.80
CA PRO A 18 1.32 -17.24 -58.59
C PRO A 18 0.05 -16.55 -58.12
N ILE A 19 -1.02 -17.36 -57.92
CA ILE A 19 -2.25 -16.88 -57.28
C ILE A 19 -1.92 -16.67 -55.79
N ALA A 20 -1.94 -15.43 -55.35
CA ALA A 20 -1.83 -15.11 -53.95
C ALA A 20 -3.06 -15.70 -53.22
N SER A 21 -2.83 -16.67 -52.34
CA SER A 21 -3.86 -17.18 -51.43
C SER A 21 -4.35 -16.04 -50.57
N THR A 22 -5.66 -15.75 -50.69
CA THR A 22 -6.37 -14.78 -49.84
C THR A 22 -6.56 -15.35 -48.43
N ASP A 23 -5.46 -15.46 -47.71
CA ASP A 23 -5.48 -15.67 -46.29
C ASP A 23 -4.66 -14.58 -45.62
N SER A 24 -5.05 -13.32 -45.93
CA SER A 24 -4.34 -12.10 -45.53
C SER A 24 -5.20 -11.20 -44.67
N THR A 25 -6.08 -11.74 -43.84
CA THR A 25 -6.76 -10.95 -42.83
C THR A 25 -5.98 -10.85 -41.50
N ASP A 26 -4.99 -11.73 -41.29
CA ASP A 26 -4.13 -11.67 -40.06
C ASP A 26 -2.80 -10.92 -40.28
N ALA A 27 -2.39 -10.67 -41.52
CA ALA A 27 -1.12 -9.99 -41.81
C ALA A 27 -1.21 -8.45 -41.80
N LEU A 28 -2.40 -7.87 -41.58
CA LEU A 28 -2.59 -6.41 -41.50
C LEU A 28 -2.48 -5.85 -40.10
N GLN A 29 -2.30 -6.71 -39.08
CA GLN A 29 -2.24 -6.29 -37.69
C GLN A 29 -0.79 -6.14 -37.16
N ASP A 30 0.22 -6.52 -37.92
CA ASP A 30 1.61 -6.57 -37.42
C ASP A 30 2.62 -5.67 -38.19
N SER A 31 2.19 -4.83 -39.09
CA SER A 31 3.07 -3.78 -39.63
C SER A 31 2.88 -2.47 -38.85
N ILE A 32 3.29 -2.48 -37.58
CA ILE A 32 3.60 -1.24 -36.88
C ILE A 32 4.57 -0.47 -37.76
N SER A 33 4.09 0.63 -38.38
CA SER A 33 4.95 1.46 -39.20
C SER A 33 6.11 1.96 -38.35
N SER A 34 7.29 1.47 -38.62
CA SER A 34 8.52 1.90 -37.95
C SER A 34 9.11 3.16 -38.60
N ASP A 35 8.48 3.68 -39.67
CA ASP A 35 8.94 4.90 -40.37
C ASP A 35 8.43 6.17 -39.63
N PRO A 36 9.34 6.96 -39.01
CA PRO A 36 8.98 8.20 -38.31
C PRO A 36 8.39 9.28 -39.29
N LYS A 37 8.41 9.06 -40.57
CA LYS A 37 7.81 9.96 -41.55
C LYS A 37 6.38 9.57 -41.94
N SER A 38 5.93 8.37 -41.54
CA SER A 38 4.57 7.94 -41.79
C SER A 38 3.62 8.48 -40.73
N ARG A 39 2.38 8.82 -41.16
CA ARG A 39 1.32 9.25 -40.24
C ARG A 39 0.95 8.13 -39.24
N GLU A 40 0.96 6.91 -39.72
CA GLU A 40 0.62 5.70 -38.96
C GLU A 40 1.54 5.49 -37.78
N TYR A 41 2.84 5.82 -37.91
CA TYR A 41 3.81 5.79 -36.80
C TYR A 41 3.37 6.63 -35.58
N TYR A 42 2.80 7.80 -35.83
CA TYR A 42 2.33 8.68 -34.75
C TYR A 42 0.94 8.27 -34.25
N LEU A 43 0.06 7.82 -35.11
CA LEU A 43 -1.30 7.43 -34.73
C LEU A 43 -1.31 6.21 -33.78
N GLN A 44 -0.39 5.28 -33.94
CA GLN A 44 -0.28 4.12 -33.06
C GLN A 44 0.10 4.47 -31.61
N GLN A 45 0.64 5.67 -31.37
CA GLN A 45 1.01 6.15 -30.03
C GLN A 45 -0.11 6.96 -29.37
N ILE A 46 -1.19 7.23 -30.07
CA ILE A 46 -2.32 8.01 -29.55
C ILE A 46 -3.33 7.05 -28.92
N PRO A 47 -3.73 7.26 -27.66
CA PRO A 47 -4.77 6.46 -27.05
C PRO A 47 -6.11 6.74 -27.72
N LEU A 48 -6.63 5.80 -28.50
CA LEU A 48 -7.86 5.94 -29.27
C LEU A 48 -9.04 5.22 -28.63
N THR A 49 -8.79 4.15 -27.88
CA THR A 49 -9.84 3.43 -27.16
C THR A 49 -10.07 4.05 -25.77
N ALA A 50 -11.22 3.80 -25.17
CA ALA A 50 -11.50 4.26 -23.81
C ALA A 50 -10.52 3.65 -22.78
N GLU A 51 -10.08 2.41 -23.00
CA GLU A 51 -9.11 1.72 -22.16
C GLU A 51 -7.72 2.36 -22.28
N ASP A 52 -7.28 2.70 -23.51
CA ASP A 52 -5.99 3.37 -23.71
C ASP A 52 -5.98 4.79 -23.12
N VAL A 53 -7.11 5.50 -23.23
CA VAL A 53 -7.27 6.83 -22.61
C VAL A 53 -7.19 6.72 -21.09
N GLU A 54 -7.85 5.74 -20.49
CA GLU A 54 -7.80 5.54 -19.04
C GLU A 54 -6.39 5.15 -18.58
N ALA A 55 -5.72 4.24 -19.29
CA ALA A 55 -4.32 3.89 -19.01
C ALA A 55 -3.39 5.12 -19.11
N SER A 56 -3.58 5.96 -20.12
CA SER A 56 -2.85 7.22 -20.30
C SER A 56 -3.14 8.20 -19.14
N ASN A 57 -4.39 8.31 -18.71
CA ASN A 57 -4.80 9.17 -17.60
C ASN A 57 -4.12 8.77 -16.28
N VAL A 58 -3.99 7.46 -16.02
CA VAL A 58 -3.26 6.96 -14.86
C VAL A 58 -1.80 7.41 -14.89
N ILE A 59 -1.13 7.26 -16.02
CA ILE A 59 0.26 7.68 -16.21
C ILE A 59 0.41 9.20 -16.03
N ILE A 60 -0.52 9.99 -16.56
CA ILE A 60 -0.50 11.45 -16.41
C ILE A 60 -0.72 11.84 -14.94
N ALA A 61 -1.65 11.19 -14.23
CA ALA A 61 -1.89 11.44 -12.82
C ALA A 61 -0.66 11.11 -11.97
N ASP A 62 -0.01 9.96 -12.23
CA ASP A 62 1.24 9.57 -11.59
C ASP A 62 2.36 10.59 -11.89
N GLY A 63 2.45 11.06 -13.13
CA GLY A 63 3.41 12.08 -13.56
C GLY A 63 3.22 13.42 -12.84
N LEU A 64 1.98 13.91 -12.76
CA LEU A 64 1.65 15.16 -12.05
C LEU A 64 1.94 15.05 -10.57
N TYR A 65 1.57 13.94 -9.92
CA TYR A 65 1.89 13.74 -8.51
C TYR A 65 3.41 13.76 -8.26
N ASN A 66 4.17 12.99 -9.03
CA ASN A 66 5.63 12.93 -8.89
C ASN A 66 6.29 14.28 -9.18
N MET A 67 5.79 15.04 -10.17
CA MET A 67 6.27 16.38 -10.49
C MET A 67 6.02 17.35 -9.33
N GLY A 68 4.84 17.31 -8.72
CA GLY A 68 4.53 18.11 -7.53
C GLY A 68 5.46 17.78 -6.36
N MET A 69 5.75 16.49 -6.13
CA MET A 69 6.70 16.06 -5.10
C MET A 69 8.14 16.51 -5.41
N ILE A 70 8.58 16.44 -6.66
CA ILE A 70 9.91 16.92 -7.08
C ILE A 70 10.03 18.43 -6.84
N TYR A 71 9.02 19.22 -7.21
CA TYR A 71 8.99 20.65 -6.92
C TYR A 71 9.10 20.93 -5.43
N LYS A 72 8.40 20.15 -4.60
CA LYS A 72 8.43 20.30 -3.14
C LYS A 72 9.78 19.90 -2.54
N ASP A 73 10.29 18.72 -2.86
CA ASP A 73 11.38 18.08 -2.11
C ASP A 73 12.77 18.31 -2.71
N LYS A 74 12.86 18.52 -4.03
CA LYS A 74 14.13 18.66 -4.74
C LYS A 74 14.42 20.08 -5.17
N LEU A 75 13.40 20.80 -5.62
CA LEU A 75 13.54 22.15 -6.12
C LEU A 75 13.11 23.21 -5.09
N GLU A 76 12.51 22.77 -3.98
CA GLU A 76 11.97 23.63 -2.92
C GLU A 76 11.08 24.77 -3.44
N ASN A 77 10.38 24.51 -4.56
CA ASN A 77 9.51 25.46 -5.22
C ASN A 77 8.05 25.20 -4.82
N MET A 78 7.64 25.77 -3.69
CA MET A 78 6.28 25.63 -3.18
C MET A 78 5.20 26.07 -4.18
N PRO A 79 5.29 27.25 -4.85
CA PRO A 79 4.25 27.68 -5.77
C PRO A 79 3.99 26.67 -6.89
N LEU A 80 5.05 26.17 -7.55
CA LEU A 80 4.90 25.17 -8.61
C LEU A 80 4.40 23.82 -8.09
N SER A 81 4.78 23.43 -6.88
CA SER A 81 4.26 22.21 -6.25
C SER A 81 2.75 22.31 -6.02
N VAL A 82 2.28 23.42 -5.44
CA VAL A 82 0.86 23.65 -5.18
C VAL A 82 0.06 23.70 -6.48
N GLU A 83 0.54 24.46 -7.48
CA GLU A 83 -0.08 24.55 -8.81
C GLU A 83 -0.21 23.16 -9.46
N THR A 84 0.84 22.35 -9.37
CA THR A 84 0.84 20.99 -9.94
C THR A 84 -0.15 20.07 -9.24
N PHE A 85 -0.27 20.15 -7.92
CA PHE A 85 -1.28 19.37 -7.17
C PHE A 85 -2.71 19.86 -7.44
N GLU A 86 -2.91 21.16 -7.64
CA GLU A 86 -4.21 21.70 -8.04
C GLU A 86 -4.59 21.30 -9.48
N GLU A 87 -3.62 21.22 -10.38
CA GLU A 87 -3.82 20.66 -11.72
C GLU A 87 -4.18 19.18 -11.67
N LEU A 88 -3.49 18.39 -10.84
CA LEU A 88 -3.82 16.98 -10.61
C LEU A 88 -5.26 16.81 -10.12
N GLU A 89 -5.67 17.59 -9.11
CA GLU A 89 -7.04 17.55 -8.58
C GLU A 89 -8.08 17.95 -9.63
N ARG A 90 -7.79 19.00 -10.39
CA ARG A 90 -8.71 19.51 -11.41
C ARG A 90 -8.94 18.52 -12.54
N ARG A 91 -7.87 17.84 -13.00
CA ARG A 91 -7.96 16.87 -14.11
C ARG A 91 -8.45 15.50 -13.65
N PHE A 92 -8.06 15.07 -12.46
CA PHE A 92 -8.31 13.73 -11.93
C PHE A 92 -8.84 13.81 -10.49
N PRO A 93 -10.10 14.24 -10.28
CA PRO A 93 -10.64 14.50 -8.94
C PRO A 93 -10.69 13.26 -8.04
N ASP A 94 -10.75 12.06 -8.62
CA ASP A 94 -10.82 10.79 -7.87
C ASP A 94 -9.49 10.01 -7.89
N ASN A 95 -8.35 10.71 -8.13
CA ASN A 95 -7.05 10.06 -8.15
C ASN A 95 -6.64 9.49 -6.77
N LYS A 96 -5.79 8.45 -6.80
CA LYS A 96 -5.31 7.74 -5.59
C LYS A 96 -4.44 8.59 -4.66
N TYR A 97 -3.91 9.71 -5.12
CA TYR A 97 -2.96 10.56 -4.39
C TYR A 97 -3.63 11.67 -3.56
N ARG A 98 -4.96 11.82 -3.63
CA ARG A 98 -5.68 12.94 -2.98
C ARG A 98 -5.33 13.12 -1.50
N MET A 99 -5.34 12.03 -0.76
CA MET A 99 -5.04 12.08 0.67
C MET A 99 -3.61 12.56 0.92
N ASP A 100 -2.66 12.05 0.16
CA ASP A 100 -1.26 12.38 0.34
C ASP A 100 -0.97 13.84 -0.06
N TYR A 101 -1.36 14.29 -1.26
CA TYR A 101 -1.03 15.68 -1.64
C TYR A 101 -1.79 16.74 -0.83
N TYR A 102 -2.96 16.45 -0.24
CA TYR A 102 -3.57 17.35 0.75
C TYR A 102 -2.69 17.48 1.99
N PHE A 103 -2.17 16.36 2.47
CA PHE A 103 -1.25 16.36 3.60
C PHE A 103 0.07 17.06 3.26
N GLN A 104 0.67 16.81 2.10
CA GLN A 104 1.88 17.49 1.65
C GLN A 104 1.67 19.00 1.51
N SER A 105 0.53 19.43 0.99
CA SER A 105 0.16 20.84 0.88
C SER A 105 -0.02 21.50 2.27
N TYR A 106 -0.59 20.78 3.23
CA TYR A 106 -0.66 21.22 4.62
C TYR A 106 0.74 21.42 5.22
N LEU A 107 1.65 20.47 5.03
CA LEU A 107 3.03 20.58 5.51
C LEU A 107 3.78 21.74 4.86
N MET A 108 3.54 22.01 3.57
CA MET A 108 4.10 23.18 2.90
C MET A 108 3.55 24.48 3.53
N GLY A 109 2.25 24.55 3.79
CA GLY A 109 1.62 25.69 4.48
C GLY A 109 2.29 25.99 5.82
N LEU A 110 2.55 24.97 6.63
CA LEU A 110 3.28 25.08 7.89
C LEU A 110 4.72 25.57 7.68
N ARG A 111 5.46 24.90 6.78
CA ARG A 111 6.89 25.21 6.52
C ARG A 111 7.11 26.64 6.06
N TYR A 112 6.29 27.11 5.15
CA TYR A 112 6.40 28.44 4.55
C TYR A 112 5.54 29.51 5.24
N LYS A 113 4.85 29.13 6.33
CA LYS A 113 3.93 30.00 7.10
C LYS A 113 2.81 30.59 6.24
N ASP A 114 2.36 29.85 5.25
CA ASP A 114 1.21 30.16 4.41
C ASP A 114 -0.08 29.65 5.08
N LYS A 115 -0.66 30.46 5.93
CA LYS A 115 -1.86 30.09 6.72
C LYS A 115 -3.09 29.77 5.86
N PRO A 116 -3.36 30.48 4.75
CA PRO A 116 -4.41 30.10 3.79
C PRO A 116 -4.22 28.71 3.22
N LEU A 117 -3.01 28.37 2.75
CA LEU A 117 -2.71 27.03 2.22
C LEU A 117 -2.87 25.95 3.28
N GLU A 118 -2.29 26.17 4.47
CA GLU A 118 -2.41 25.27 5.62
C GLU A 118 -3.87 24.95 5.95
N THR A 119 -4.69 26.00 6.15
CA THR A 119 -6.10 25.85 6.54
C THR A 119 -6.90 25.13 5.46
N ARG A 120 -6.76 25.55 4.18
CA ARG A 120 -7.47 24.94 3.05
C ARG A 120 -7.13 23.45 2.89
N SER A 121 -5.86 23.12 3.00
CA SER A 121 -5.38 21.74 2.83
C SER A 121 -5.84 20.83 3.98
N ARG A 122 -5.76 21.31 5.23
CA ARG A 122 -6.31 20.62 6.40
C ARG A 122 -7.81 20.36 6.25
N ASP A 123 -8.58 21.37 5.89
CA ASP A 123 -10.03 21.26 5.82
C ASP A 123 -10.46 20.29 4.69
N ARG A 124 -9.75 20.30 3.56
CA ARG A 124 -9.95 19.32 2.47
C ARG A 124 -9.64 17.91 2.93
N LEU A 125 -8.51 17.71 3.61
CA LEU A 125 -8.09 16.40 4.12
C LEU A 125 -9.08 15.84 5.13
N VAL A 126 -9.46 16.61 6.14
CA VAL A 126 -10.41 16.18 7.18
C VAL A 126 -11.80 15.90 6.59
N LYS A 127 -12.25 16.71 5.63
CA LYS A 127 -13.54 16.52 4.97
C LYS A 127 -13.57 15.26 4.09
N ALA A 128 -12.52 15.03 3.31
CA ALA A 128 -12.49 13.93 2.34
C ALA A 128 -12.12 12.58 2.98
N PHE A 129 -11.30 12.59 4.04
CA PHE A 129 -10.73 11.39 4.65
C PHE A 129 -10.75 11.44 6.18
N PRO A 130 -11.95 11.62 6.82
CA PRO A 130 -12.06 11.88 8.26
C PRO A 130 -11.48 10.78 9.15
N GLU A 131 -11.48 9.53 8.68
CA GLU A 131 -10.98 8.36 9.43
C GLU A 131 -9.49 8.08 9.21
N SER A 132 -8.80 8.92 8.44
CA SER A 132 -7.38 8.70 8.15
C SER A 132 -6.48 9.17 9.30
N ASP A 133 -5.30 8.55 9.40
CA ASP A 133 -4.26 8.99 10.34
C ASP A 133 -3.79 10.41 10.05
N TYR A 134 -3.76 10.79 8.77
CA TYR A 134 -3.42 12.15 8.35
C TYR A 134 -4.46 13.16 8.85
N ALA A 135 -5.76 12.84 8.74
CA ALA A 135 -6.80 13.73 9.26
C ALA A 135 -6.72 13.86 10.78
N THR A 136 -6.48 12.76 11.49
CA THR A 136 -6.26 12.75 12.94
C THR A 136 -5.06 13.63 13.33
N ALA A 137 -3.96 13.50 12.59
CA ALA A 137 -2.74 14.28 12.83
C ALA A 137 -2.98 15.79 12.62
N VAL A 138 -3.56 16.19 11.49
CA VAL A 138 -3.75 17.62 11.16
C VAL A 138 -4.88 18.29 11.96
N ALA A 139 -5.76 17.50 12.57
CA ALA A 139 -6.79 18.01 13.49
C ALA A 139 -6.23 18.33 14.88
N ASP A 140 -5.05 17.83 15.22
CA ASP A 140 -4.39 18.11 16.50
C ASP A 140 -3.86 19.55 16.53
N PRO A 141 -4.33 20.40 17.47
CA PRO A 141 -3.83 21.77 17.61
C PRO A 141 -2.34 21.87 17.92
N ASN A 142 -1.77 20.79 18.48
CA ASN A 142 -0.35 20.70 18.85
C ASN A 142 0.47 19.88 17.86
N TYR A 143 -0.01 19.70 16.62
CA TYR A 143 0.62 18.84 15.61
C TYR A 143 2.13 19.12 15.45
N GLU A 144 2.53 20.39 15.33
CA GLU A 144 3.95 20.74 15.19
C GLU A 144 4.81 20.31 16.38
N TYR A 145 4.27 20.35 17.57
CA TYR A 145 4.96 19.87 18.77
C TYR A 145 5.04 18.34 18.77
N HIS A 146 3.90 17.68 18.53
CA HIS A 146 3.85 16.23 18.56
C HIS A 146 4.71 15.60 17.46
N ILE A 147 4.73 16.13 16.25
CA ILE A 147 5.58 15.59 15.17
C ILE A 147 7.07 15.74 15.48
N ARG A 148 7.48 16.86 16.11
CA ARG A 148 8.87 17.06 16.55
C ARG A 148 9.28 16.16 17.71
N MET A 149 8.33 15.82 18.59
CA MET A 149 8.59 14.97 19.75
C MET A 149 8.48 13.49 19.41
N MET A 150 7.75 13.12 18.39
CA MET A 150 7.43 11.74 18.03
C MET A 150 8.67 10.83 18.00
N ASP A 151 9.72 11.22 17.30
CA ASP A 151 10.95 10.42 17.16
C ASP A 151 11.70 10.23 18.48
N ARG A 152 11.50 11.15 19.44
CA ARG A 152 12.15 11.10 20.74
C ARG A 152 11.41 10.24 21.76
N VAL A 153 10.08 10.17 21.64
CA VAL A 153 9.23 9.55 22.66
C VAL A 153 8.69 8.18 22.25
N GLN A 154 8.59 7.90 20.95
CA GLN A 154 7.97 6.66 20.47
C GLN A 154 8.67 5.41 21.01
N ASP A 155 10.00 5.38 21.01
CA ASP A 155 10.78 4.24 21.52
C ASP A 155 10.51 4.00 22.99
N SER A 156 10.55 5.06 23.82
CA SER A 156 10.32 4.95 25.25
C SER A 156 8.90 4.51 25.58
N ILE A 157 7.88 5.04 24.87
CA ILE A 157 6.49 4.65 25.12
C ILE A 157 6.26 3.20 24.69
N TYR A 158 6.79 2.80 23.53
CA TYR A 158 6.71 1.43 23.05
C TYR A 158 7.40 0.46 23.98
N GLU A 159 8.63 0.75 24.41
CA GLU A 159 9.39 -0.08 25.33
C GLU A 159 8.66 -0.28 26.67
N GLN A 160 8.09 0.78 27.24
CA GLN A 160 7.28 0.67 28.44
C GLN A 160 6.07 -0.25 28.25
N ALA A 161 5.34 -0.08 27.14
CA ALA A 161 4.17 -0.90 26.83
C ALA A 161 4.58 -2.37 26.63
N TYR A 162 5.67 -2.62 25.93
CA TYR A 162 6.21 -3.94 25.69
C TYR A 162 6.66 -4.64 26.97
N ASN A 163 7.37 -3.94 27.84
CA ASN A 163 7.78 -4.45 29.15
C ASN A 163 6.58 -4.78 30.05
N ARG A 164 5.49 -4.00 29.97
CA ARG A 164 4.23 -4.28 30.65
C ARG A 164 3.51 -5.49 30.08
N TYR A 165 3.54 -5.63 28.75
CA TYR A 165 3.01 -6.79 28.06
C TYR A 165 3.66 -8.09 28.53
N LEU A 166 5.00 -8.11 28.66
CA LEU A 166 5.75 -9.27 29.17
C LEU A 166 5.37 -9.64 30.61
N LYS A 167 4.90 -8.68 31.40
CA LYS A 167 4.39 -8.87 32.76
C LYS A 167 2.91 -9.24 32.82
N GLY A 168 2.24 -9.37 31.67
CA GLY A 168 0.82 -9.69 31.58
C GLY A 168 -0.12 -8.50 31.81
N ASP A 169 0.39 -7.26 31.90
CA ASP A 169 -0.44 -6.07 32.10
C ASP A 169 -1.06 -5.59 30.78
N THR A 170 -2.02 -6.37 30.30
CA THR A 170 -2.73 -6.09 29.04
C THR A 170 -3.53 -4.79 29.07
N SER A 171 -4.01 -4.40 30.25
CA SER A 171 -4.78 -3.17 30.43
C SER A 171 -3.93 -1.94 30.19
N PHE A 172 -2.70 -1.93 30.68
CA PHE A 172 -1.73 -0.86 30.43
C PHE A 172 -1.41 -0.77 28.93
N VAL A 173 -1.10 -1.89 28.28
CA VAL A 173 -0.75 -1.93 26.86
C VAL A 173 -1.87 -1.32 25.99
N ARG A 174 -3.12 -1.77 26.20
CA ARG A 174 -4.27 -1.28 25.42
C ARG A 174 -4.54 0.21 25.64
N ARG A 175 -4.35 0.70 26.86
CA ARG A 175 -4.48 2.13 27.17
C ARG A 175 -3.37 2.93 26.51
N SER A 176 -2.11 2.51 26.67
CA SER A 176 -0.95 3.17 26.05
C SER A 176 -1.06 3.19 24.54
N TYR A 177 -1.48 2.09 23.91
CA TYR A 177 -1.72 2.06 22.45
C TYR A 177 -2.79 3.07 22.03
N ARG A 178 -3.90 3.15 22.75
CA ARG A 178 -4.98 4.09 22.44
C ARG A 178 -4.54 5.54 22.56
N GLU A 179 -3.79 5.88 23.58
CA GLU A 179 -3.22 7.22 23.77
C GLU A 179 -2.19 7.54 22.70
N PHE A 180 -1.28 6.58 22.44
CA PHE A 180 -0.22 6.71 21.43
C PHE A 180 -0.80 6.89 20.01
N SER A 181 -1.77 6.06 19.62
CA SER A 181 -2.39 6.13 18.28
C SER A 181 -3.16 7.44 18.04
N ARG A 182 -3.68 8.04 19.11
CA ARG A 182 -4.35 9.35 19.02
C ARG A 182 -3.36 10.50 18.94
N THR A 183 -2.27 10.44 19.70
CA THR A 183 -1.31 11.55 19.82
C THR A 183 -0.24 11.51 18.72
N TYR A 184 0.16 10.31 18.28
CA TYR A 184 1.21 10.08 17.30
C TYR A 184 0.76 9.13 16.18
N PRO A 185 -0.34 9.44 15.46
CA PRO A 185 -0.94 8.51 14.50
C PRO A 185 0.01 8.12 13.35
N LEU A 186 0.99 8.97 13.06
CA LEU A 186 1.99 8.77 11.99
C LEU A 186 3.32 8.21 12.49
N ALA A 187 3.38 7.70 13.73
CA ALA A 187 4.60 7.14 14.29
C ALA A 187 5.08 5.90 13.54
N THR A 188 6.39 5.80 13.33
CA THR A 188 7.00 4.66 12.62
C THR A 188 6.86 3.34 13.38
N LEU A 189 6.78 3.40 14.72
CA LEU A 189 6.53 2.23 15.58
C LEU A 189 5.05 1.81 15.68
N MET A 190 4.14 2.53 15.02
CA MET A 190 2.71 2.22 15.08
C MET A 190 2.38 0.77 14.71
N PRO A 191 2.92 0.18 13.61
CA PRO A 191 2.65 -1.23 13.27
C PRO A 191 3.08 -2.20 14.37
N LYS A 192 4.24 -1.97 14.98
CA LYS A 192 4.74 -2.79 16.09
C LYS A 192 3.86 -2.66 17.32
N PHE A 193 3.42 -1.45 17.62
CA PHE A 193 2.53 -1.22 18.76
C PHE A 193 1.15 -1.85 18.56
N MET A 194 0.58 -1.75 17.33
CA MET A 194 -0.65 -2.46 16.98
C MET A 194 -0.49 -3.97 17.15
N PHE A 195 0.65 -4.52 16.75
CA PHE A 195 0.92 -5.94 16.88
C PHE A 195 0.98 -6.37 18.36
N VAL A 196 1.70 -5.64 19.21
CA VAL A 196 1.74 -5.93 20.66
C VAL A 196 0.37 -5.79 21.30
N GLU A 197 -0.42 -4.79 20.91
CA GLU A 197 -1.81 -4.63 21.35
C GLU A 197 -2.66 -5.84 20.93
N ALA A 198 -2.56 -6.29 19.65
CA ALA A 198 -3.25 -7.48 19.19
C ALA A 198 -2.93 -8.71 20.02
N LEU A 199 -1.66 -8.93 20.37
CA LEU A 199 -1.22 -10.05 21.21
C LEU A 199 -1.86 -10.05 22.61
N THR A 200 -2.28 -8.89 23.13
CA THR A 200 -3.01 -8.84 24.41
C THR A 200 -4.33 -9.57 24.38
N TYR A 201 -4.96 -9.69 23.20
CA TYR A 201 -6.22 -10.44 23.04
C TYR A 201 -6.01 -11.95 23.13
N VAL A 202 -4.82 -12.45 22.75
CA VAL A 202 -4.45 -13.86 22.96
C VAL A 202 -4.41 -14.18 24.46
N GLN A 203 -3.79 -13.33 25.27
CA GLN A 203 -3.75 -13.50 26.74
C GLN A 203 -5.14 -13.53 27.37
N SER A 204 -6.10 -12.80 26.80
CA SER A 204 -7.49 -12.77 27.30
C SER A 204 -8.41 -13.80 26.62
N GLY A 205 -7.88 -14.65 25.72
CA GLY A 205 -8.67 -15.66 25.00
C GLY A 205 -9.66 -15.06 23.99
N ASN A 206 -9.54 -13.76 23.65
CA ASN A 206 -10.47 -13.10 22.72
C ASN A 206 -10.00 -13.21 21.26
N VAL A 207 -10.29 -14.38 20.67
CA VAL A 207 -9.90 -14.70 19.29
C VAL A 207 -10.51 -13.75 18.27
N ALA A 208 -11.74 -13.29 18.49
CA ALA A 208 -12.43 -12.37 17.56
C ALA A 208 -11.72 -11.02 17.47
N SER A 209 -11.38 -10.41 18.62
CA SER A 209 -10.64 -9.17 18.66
C SER A 209 -9.22 -9.32 18.12
N PHE A 210 -8.56 -10.43 18.42
CA PHE A 210 -7.23 -10.74 17.87
C PHE A 210 -7.24 -10.79 16.35
N LYS A 211 -8.18 -11.56 15.77
CA LYS A 211 -8.37 -11.64 14.31
C LYS A 211 -8.59 -10.26 13.70
N SER A 212 -9.52 -9.47 14.27
CA SER A 212 -9.84 -8.13 13.77
C SER A 212 -8.63 -7.19 13.83
N ALA A 213 -7.87 -7.21 14.92
CA ALA A 213 -6.67 -6.39 15.08
C ALA A 213 -5.59 -6.74 14.04
N LEU A 214 -5.35 -8.04 13.80
CA LEU A 214 -4.40 -8.49 12.76
C LEU A 214 -4.87 -8.11 11.36
N GLN A 215 -6.16 -8.25 11.04
CA GLN A 215 -6.71 -7.83 9.76
C GLN A 215 -6.49 -6.32 9.52
N THR A 216 -6.74 -5.50 10.54
CA THR A 216 -6.52 -4.06 10.47
C THR A 216 -5.04 -3.74 10.26
N LEU A 217 -4.13 -4.40 10.99
CA LEU A 217 -2.69 -4.20 10.85
C LEU A 217 -2.21 -4.53 9.44
N VAL A 218 -2.55 -5.70 8.93
CA VAL A 218 -2.14 -6.16 7.59
C VAL A 218 -2.68 -5.24 6.49
N ALA A 219 -3.94 -4.79 6.61
CA ALA A 219 -4.54 -3.90 5.65
C ALA A 219 -3.92 -2.49 5.67
N LYS A 220 -3.62 -1.98 6.87
CA LYS A 220 -3.13 -0.60 7.05
C LYS A 220 -1.63 -0.46 6.78
N TYR A 221 -0.84 -1.48 7.10
CA TYR A 221 0.62 -1.45 7.01
C TYR A 221 1.17 -2.68 6.25
N PRO A 222 0.87 -2.83 4.95
CA PRO A 222 1.20 -4.04 4.19
C PRO A 222 2.71 -4.30 4.04
N THR A 223 3.54 -3.28 4.23
CA THR A 223 5.00 -3.35 4.05
C THR A 223 5.80 -3.25 5.35
N ALA A 224 5.13 -3.22 6.52
CA ALA A 224 5.84 -3.16 7.79
C ALA A 224 6.49 -4.51 8.13
N ASP A 225 7.59 -4.46 8.88
CA ASP A 225 8.37 -5.64 9.28
C ASP A 225 7.55 -6.70 10.05
N VAL A 226 6.57 -6.28 10.84
CA VAL A 226 5.69 -7.18 11.59
C VAL A 226 4.54 -7.76 10.75
N THR A 227 4.33 -7.29 9.53
CA THR A 227 3.14 -7.64 8.74
C THR A 227 3.18 -9.06 8.21
N GLU A 228 4.35 -9.56 7.81
CA GLU A 228 4.50 -10.94 7.39
C GLU A 228 4.06 -11.89 8.51
N LEU A 229 4.58 -11.66 9.71
CA LEU A 229 4.23 -12.41 10.88
C LEU A 229 2.74 -12.33 11.22
N ALA A 230 2.19 -11.13 11.25
CA ALA A 230 0.77 -10.90 11.49
C ALA A 230 -0.11 -11.64 10.47
N SER A 231 0.32 -11.68 9.20
CA SER A 231 -0.36 -12.40 8.13
C SER A 231 -0.36 -13.91 8.34
N GLU A 232 0.78 -14.48 8.74
CA GLU A 232 0.87 -15.92 9.04
C GLU A 232 0.01 -16.32 10.24
N MET A 233 0.02 -15.50 11.29
CA MET A 233 -0.87 -15.71 12.44
C MET A 233 -2.34 -15.60 12.05
N LEU A 234 -2.70 -14.64 11.23
CA LEU A 234 -4.07 -14.47 10.72
C LEU A 234 -4.50 -15.67 9.89
N LYS A 235 -3.64 -16.20 9.02
CA LYS A 235 -3.91 -17.43 8.24
C LYS A 235 -4.17 -18.63 9.16
N GLY A 236 -3.38 -18.76 10.24
CA GLY A 236 -3.59 -19.80 11.24
C GLY A 236 -4.97 -19.70 11.88
N VAL A 237 -5.35 -18.52 12.36
CA VAL A 237 -6.66 -18.26 12.99
C VAL A 237 -7.82 -18.51 12.01
N LEU A 238 -7.67 -18.10 10.76
CA LEU A 238 -8.69 -18.31 9.72
C LEU A 238 -8.91 -19.78 9.37
N ARG A 239 -7.89 -20.62 9.57
CA ARG A 239 -7.98 -22.08 9.43
C ARG A 239 -8.52 -22.78 10.67
N GLY A 240 -9.02 -22.04 11.66
CA GLY A 240 -9.58 -22.58 12.89
C GLY A 240 -8.55 -23.13 13.88
N ARG A 241 -7.25 -22.80 13.70
CA ARG A 241 -6.22 -23.20 14.64
C ARG A 241 -6.38 -22.46 15.96
N ALA A 242 -6.33 -23.18 17.06
CA ALA A 242 -6.35 -22.59 18.38
C ALA A 242 -4.99 -21.92 18.68
N LEU A 243 -5.02 -20.68 19.14
CA LEU A 243 -3.84 -19.99 19.62
C LEU A 243 -3.65 -20.30 21.11
N VAL A 244 -2.53 -20.90 21.46
CA VAL A 244 -2.17 -21.18 22.84
C VAL A 244 -0.95 -20.34 23.19
N GLN A 245 -1.08 -19.57 24.26
CA GLN A 245 0.06 -18.83 24.79
C GLN A 245 1.06 -19.78 25.41
N GLY A 246 2.32 -19.74 24.98
CA GLY A 246 3.43 -20.44 25.61
C GLY A 246 3.93 -19.74 26.87
N SER A 247 5.03 -20.24 27.43
CA SER A 247 5.63 -19.67 28.63
C SER A 247 6.04 -18.20 28.46
N LEU A 248 5.65 -17.35 29.42
CA LEU A 248 6.00 -15.93 29.46
C LEU A 248 7.47 -15.66 29.84
N THR A 249 8.23 -16.68 30.18
CA THR A 249 9.62 -16.53 30.59
C THR A 249 10.52 -16.25 29.40
N GLY A 250 10.97 -15.01 29.28
CA GLY A 250 12.02 -14.62 28.36
C GLY A 250 11.57 -14.38 26.93
N MET A 251 10.55 -13.53 26.72
CA MET A 251 10.15 -13.04 25.40
C MET A 251 9.74 -14.11 24.36
N LYS A 252 9.51 -15.33 24.77
CA LYS A 252 9.15 -16.43 23.86
C LYS A 252 7.66 -16.65 23.90
N TRP A 253 6.97 -16.15 22.87
CA TRP A 253 5.63 -16.59 22.58
C TRP A 253 5.72 -17.91 21.83
N ASP A 254 5.37 -18.97 22.53
CA ASP A 254 5.13 -20.26 21.90
C ASP A 254 3.66 -20.26 21.44
N LEU A 255 3.43 -19.75 20.22
CA LEU A 255 2.13 -19.81 19.59
C LEU A 255 1.93 -21.21 19.06
N ARG A 256 1.31 -22.07 19.85
CA ARG A 256 0.89 -23.39 19.42
C ARG A 256 -0.45 -23.26 18.71
N PHE A 257 -0.45 -23.62 17.47
CA PHE A 257 -1.68 -23.84 16.72
C PHE A 257 -2.20 -25.23 17.11
N GLY A 258 -3.50 -25.35 17.41
CA GLY A 258 -4.11 -26.65 17.69
C GLY A 258 -4.02 -27.59 16.48
N THR A 259 -4.51 -28.81 16.66
CA THR A 259 -4.59 -29.80 15.59
C THR A 259 -5.31 -29.22 14.37
N ASP A 260 -4.68 -29.33 13.20
CA ASP A 260 -5.33 -29.07 11.92
C ASP A 260 -5.73 -30.39 11.24
N GLU A 261 -6.28 -30.31 10.05
CA GLU A 261 -6.67 -31.46 9.25
C GLU A 261 -5.51 -32.45 8.94
N PHE A 262 -4.27 -32.01 9.17
CA PHE A 262 -3.04 -32.75 8.87
C PHE A 262 -2.33 -33.29 10.11
N GLY A 263 -2.93 -33.16 11.30
CA GLY A 263 -2.39 -33.68 12.56
C GLY A 263 -1.63 -32.66 13.42
N ASP A 264 -1.04 -33.13 14.50
CA ASP A 264 -0.29 -32.31 15.44
C ASP A 264 0.97 -31.74 14.79
N ILE A 265 1.12 -30.44 14.85
CA ILE A 265 2.37 -29.78 14.48
C ILE A 265 3.42 -30.18 15.51
N SER A 266 4.54 -30.71 15.04
CA SER A 266 5.63 -31.14 15.94
C SER A 266 6.20 -29.94 16.70
N ALA A 267 6.80 -30.20 17.86
CA ALA A 267 7.43 -29.16 18.68
C ALA A 267 8.56 -28.39 17.95
N SER A 268 9.06 -28.93 16.84
CA SER A 268 10.02 -28.28 15.94
C SER A 268 9.38 -27.22 15.03
N ASP A 269 8.05 -27.28 14.84
CA ASP A 269 7.28 -26.37 13.99
C ASP A 269 6.58 -25.26 14.83
N SER A 270 6.79 -25.27 16.15
CA SER A 270 6.39 -24.15 16.99
C SER A 270 7.05 -22.89 16.44
N ALA A 271 6.25 -21.87 16.19
CA ALA A 271 6.72 -20.61 15.68
C ALA A 271 7.96 -20.16 16.44
N ARG A 272 9.10 -20.17 15.75
CA ARG A 272 10.37 -19.78 16.34
C ARG A 272 10.23 -18.38 16.88
N ALA A 273 10.63 -18.26 18.12
CA ALA A 273 10.57 -17.05 18.90
C ALA A 273 10.98 -15.82 18.09
N PHE A 274 10.14 -14.82 18.20
CA PHE A 274 10.44 -13.49 17.69
C PHE A 274 11.56 -12.89 18.53
N VAL A 275 12.68 -12.67 17.91
CA VAL A 275 13.76 -11.82 18.44
C VAL A 275 13.54 -10.43 17.90
#